data_65760a4ca3e36dbb011a5cd424a8f529
#
_entry.id   65760a4ca3e36dbb011a5cd424a8f529
#
_cell.length_a   1.000
_cell.length_b   1.000
_cell.length_c   1.000
_cell.angle_alpha   90.00
_cell.angle_beta   90.00
_cell.angle_gamma   90.00
#
_symmetry.space_group_name_H-M   'P 1'
#
loop_
_entity.id
_entity.type
_entity.pdbx_description
1 polymer ?
#
loop_
_entity_poly.entity_id
_entity_poly.type
_entity_poly.pdbx_seq_one_letter_code
_entity_poly.pdbx_strand_id
1 'polypeptide(L)'
;MNPTLMTGTMVVTCALVSYSIAVMAEQRGKTITRFVLVFLTLGICLDVTATALMIIGSHNIPLTPHGILGYTALAAMLTDTVWIWKTRLKGICPMPVPRKLHLYTRAAYAWWVLAYIAGGIIAVFVVGKE
;
A
#
# COMPACT_ATOMS: atom_id res chain seq x y z
N MET A 1 -7.67 -18.60 12.34
CA MET A 1 -7.39 -17.15 12.29
C MET A 1 -8.61 -16.37 12.75
N ASN A 2 -8.38 -15.32 13.50
CA ASN A 2 -9.41 -14.40 14.01
C ASN A 2 -10.17 -13.77 12.82
N PRO A 3 -11.52 -13.67 12.85
CA PRO A 3 -12.28 -13.04 11.75
C PRO A 3 -11.83 -11.62 11.42
N THR A 4 -11.44 -10.84 12.44
CA THR A 4 -10.92 -9.48 12.21
C THR A 4 -9.64 -9.50 11.40
N LEU A 5 -8.73 -10.43 11.69
CA LEU A 5 -7.50 -10.61 10.94
C LEU A 5 -7.77 -11.08 9.52
N MET A 6 -8.75 -11.97 9.33
CA MET A 6 -9.15 -12.42 8.00
C MET A 6 -9.70 -11.26 7.17
N THR A 7 -10.56 -10.45 7.76
CA THR A 7 -11.10 -9.26 7.09
C THR A 7 -9.98 -8.31 6.71
N GLY A 8 -9.03 -8.06 7.62
CA GLY A 8 -7.86 -7.22 7.35
C GLY A 8 -7.03 -7.75 6.19
N THR A 9 -6.82 -9.06 6.13
CA THR A 9 -6.07 -9.70 5.04
C THR A 9 -6.79 -9.53 3.70
N MET A 10 -8.11 -9.68 3.68
CA MET A 10 -8.89 -9.47 2.47
C MET A 10 -8.82 -8.00 2.02
N VAL A 11 -8.95 -7.07 2.95
CA VAL A 11 -8.88 -5.63 2.65
C VAL A 11 -7.50 -5.25 2.11
N VAL A 12 -6.41 -5.77 2.71
CA VAL A 12 -5.06 -5.48 2.24
C VAL A 12 -4.79 -6.10 0.87
N THR A 13 -5.43 -7.22 0.55
CA THR A 13 -5.34 -7.82 -0.79
C THR A 13 -6.03 -6.92 -1.81
N CYS A 14 -7.17 -6.33 -1.46
CA CYS A 14 -7.84 -5.32 -2.30
C CYS A 14 -6.93 -4.09 -2.48
N ALA A 15 -6.22 -3.68 -1.42
CA ALA A 15 -5.26 -2.59 -1.50
C ALA A 15 -4.13 -2.94 -2.49
N LEU A 16 -3.64 -4.17 -2.46
CA LEU A 16 -2.62 -4.63 -3.39
C LEU A 16 -3.09 -4.49 -4.84
N VAL A 17 -4.32 -4.92 -5.13
CA VAL A 17 -4.90 -4.79 -6.48
C VAL A 17 -4.97 -3.32 -6.88
N SER A 18 -5.50 -2.48 -6.01
CA SER A 18 -5.67 -1.05 -6.27
C SER A 18 -4.33 -0.35 -6.50
N TYR A 19 -3.34 -0.58 -5.65
CA TYR A 19 -1.99 -0.03 -5.81
C TYR A 19 -1.35 -0.52 -7.10
N SER A 20 -1.50 -1.82 -7.41
CA SER A 20 -0.91 -2.41 -8.61
C SER A 20 -1.46 -1.74 -9.87
N ILE A 21 -2.77 -1.51 -9.92
CA ILE A 21 -3.40 -0.82 -11.05
C ILE A 21 -2.85 0.60 -11.16
N ALA A 22 -2.81 1.34 -10.05
CA ALA A 22 -2.35 2.73 -10.04
C ALA A 22 -0.88 2.83 -10.43
N VAL A 23 -0.02 2.03 -9.82
CA VAL A 23 1.43 2.09 -10.05
C VAL A 23 1.77 1.65 -11.47
N MET A 24 1.12 0.60 -11.98
CA MET A 24 1.35 0.16 -13.36
C MET A 24 0.93 1.21 -14.36
N ALA A 25 -0.23 1.86 -14.14
CA ALA A 25 -0.70 2.94 -15.01
C ALA A 25 0.29 4.11 -15.01
N GLU A 26 0.78 4.51 -13.82
CA GLU A 26 1.77 5.57 -13.68
C GLU A 26 3.10 5.21 -14.34
N GLN A 27 3.59 3.98 -14.12
CA GLN A 27 4.88 3.55 -14.67
C GLN A 27 4.85 3.45 -16.19
N ARG A 28 3.74 3.03 -16.77
CA ARG A 28 3.59 2.92 -18.23
C ARG A 28 3.39 4.29 -18.89
N GLY A 29 2.49 5.10 -18.32
CA GLY A 29 2.13 6.38 -18.91
C GLY A 29 3.05 7.51 -18.51
N LYS A 30 3.78 7.38 -17.41
CA LYS A 30 4.65 8.43 -16.85
C LYS A 30 3.92 9.75 -16.63
N THR A 31 2.61 9.68 -16.43
CA THR A 31 1.76 10.85 -16.21
C THR A 31 0.84 10.59 -15.03
N ILE A 32 0.47 11.67 -14.35
CA ILE A 32 -0.51 11.62 -13.27
C ILE A 32 -1.88 11.88 -13.88
N THR A 33 -2.70 10.83 -13.97
CA THR A 33 -4.07 10.92 -14.48
C THR A 33 -5.05 10.78 -13.32
N ARG A 34 -6.33 11.10 -13.57
CA ARG A 34 -7.38 10.84 -12.57
C ARG A 34 -7.43 9.37 -12.18
N PHE A 35 -7.21 8.50 -13.16
CA PHE A 35 -7.21 7.05 -12.93
C PHE A 35 -6.17 6.68 -11.88
N VAL A 36 -4.93 7.18 -12.01
CA VAL A 36 -3.84 6.93 -11.06
C VAL A 36 -4.22 7.47 -9.68
N LEU A 37 -4.74 8.70 -9.62
CA LEU A 37 -5.11 9.35 -8.35
C LEU A 37 -6.20 8.56 -7.62
N VAL A 38 -7.25 8.14 -8.34
CA VAL A 38 -8.37 7.42 -7.75
C VAL A 38 -7.92 6.08 -7.17
N PHE A 39 -7.20 5.30 -7.96
CA PHE A 39 -6.77 3.97 -7.50
C PHE A 39 -5.70 4.04 -6.42
N LEU A 40 -4.81 5.02 -6.47
CA LEU A 40 -3.79 5.20 -5.44
C LEU A 40 -4.43 5.63 -4.10
N THR A 41 -5.38 6.56 -4.15
CA THR A 41 -6.10 7.02 -2.97
C THR A 41 -6.96 5.89 -2.38
N LEU A 42 -7.63 5.13 -3.24
CA LEU A 42 -8.39 3.96 -2.81
C LEU A 42 -7.47 2.94 -2.12
N GLY A 43 -6.30 2.70 -2.70
CA GLY A 43 -5.32 1.79 -2.12
C GLY A 43 -4.87 2.23 -0.73
N ILE A 44 -4.58 3.52 -0.55
CA ILE A 44 -4.20 4.07 0.76
C ILE A 44 -5.33 3.92 1.77
N CYS A 45 -6.56 4.22 1.38
CA CYS A 45 -7.72 4.08 2.28
C CYS A 45 -7.89 2.62 2.72
N LEU A 46 -7.79 1.69 1.78
CA LEU A 46 -7.89 0.26 2.08
C LEU A 46 -6.73 -0.21 2.96
N ASP A 47 -5.52 0.27 2.70
CA ASP A 47 -4.32 -0.10 3.44
C ASP A 47 -4.41 0.38 4.91
N VAL A 48 -4.83 1.62 5.12
CA VAL A 48 -5.03 2.17 6.48
C VAL A 48 -6.12 1.37 7.20
N THR A 49 -7.22 1.06 6.53
CA THR A 49 -8.30 0.25 7.09
C THR A 49 -7.80 -1.14 7.47
N ALA A 50 -7.05 -1.79 6.59
CA ALA A 50 -6.49 -3.11 6.84
C ALA A 50 -5.54 -3.09 8.03
N THR A 51 -4.67 -2.09 8.11
CA THR A 51 -3.72 -1.93 9.21
C THR A 51 -4.46 -1.76 10.54
N ALA A 52 -5.50 -0.93 10.57
CA ALA A 52 -6.32 -0.73 11.75
C ALA A 52 -7.00 -2.04 12.19
N LEU A 53 -7.57 -2.78 11.24
CA LEU A 53 -8.21 -4.06 11.55
C LEU A 53 -7.21 -5.08 12.09
N MET A 54 -6.01 -5.12 11.54
CA MET A 54 -4.96 -6.02 12.00
C MET A 54 -4.48 -5.67 13.42
N ILE A 55 -4.36 -4.39 13.72
CA ILE A 55 -3.99 -3.93 15.07
C ILE A 55 -5.09 -4.31 16.07
N ILE A 56 -6.35 -4.06 15.74
CA ILE A 56 -7.49 -4.40 16.60
C ILE A 56 -7.60 -5.91 16.80
N GLY A 57 -7.40 -6.68 15.72
CA GLY A 57 -7.52 -8.14 15.78
C GLY A 57 -6.33 -8.85 16.39
N SER A 58 -5.20 -8.16 16.52
CA SER A 58 -3.99 -8.74 17.09
C SER A 58 -3.97 -8.51 18.61
N HIS A 59 -3.73 -9.56 19.36
CA HIS A 59 -3.57 -9.47 20.82
C HIS A 59 -2.10 -9.32 21.20
N ASN A 60 -1.20 -9.29 20.23
CA ASN A 60 0.23 -9.14 20.42
C ASN A 60 0.64 -7.68 20.32
N ILE A 61 1.82 -7.38 20.86
CA ILE A 61 2.41 -6.05 20.76
C ILE A 61 2.63 -5.71 19.28
N PRO A 62 2.22 -4.51 18.79
CA PRO A 62 2.35 -4.16 17.37
C PRO A 62 3.78 -3.98 16.88
N LEU A 63 4.78 -4.14 17.75
CA LEU A 63 6.20 -3.93 17.43
C LEU A 63 6.93 -5.20 17.01
N THR A 64 6.23 -6.09 16.30
CA THR A 64 6.90 -7.24 15.68
C THR A 64 7.72 -6.77 14.47
N PRO A 65 8.77 -7.54 14.04
CA PRO A 65 9.52 -7.17 12.83
C PRO A 65 8.63 -6.97 11.62
N HIS A 66 7.61 -7.82 11.43
CA HIS A 66 6.64 -7.66 10.34
C HIS A 66 5.81 -6.40 10.52
N GLY A 67 5.40 -6.07 11.75
CA GLY A 67 4.64 -4.86 12.04
C GLY A 67 5.43 -3.61 11.68
N ILE A 68 6.70 -3.56 12.06
CA ILE A 68 7.59 -2.43 11.71
C ILE A 68 7.73 -2.31 10.19
N LEU A 69 7.92 -3.44 9.50
CA LEU A 69 8.02 -3.47 8.05
C LEU A 69 6.74 -2.95 7.40
N GLY A 70 5.58 -3.37 7.90
CA GLY A 70 4.27 -2.92 7.41
C GLY A 70 4.04 -1.43 7.64
N TYR A 71 4.39 -0.90 8.81
CA TYR A 71 4.24 0.51 9.11
C TYR A 71 5.14 1.38 8.22
N THR A 72 6.39 0.96 7.99
CA THR A 72 7.30 1.70 7.10
C THR A 72 6.80 1.65 5.65
N ALA A 73 6.26 0.51 5.22
CA ALA A 73 5.68 0.38 3.88
C ALA A 73 4.46 1.29 3.71
N LEU A 74 3.56 1.33 4.70
CA LEU A 74 2.40 2.23 4.69
C LEU A 74 2.85 3.68 4.64
N ALA A 75 3.83 4.06 5.45
CA ALA A 75 4.37 5.41 5.46
C ALA A 75 4.98 5.78 4.11
N ALA A 76 5.69 4.86 3.46
CA ALA A 76 6.26 5.08 2.15
C ALA A 76 5.19 5.32 1.09
N MET A 77 4.13 4.50 1.07
CA MET A 77 3.02 4.66 0.12
C MET A 77 2.20 5.91 0.42
N LEU A 78 2.01 6.24 1.68
CA LEU A 78 1.31 7.47 2.07
C LEU A 78 2.08 8.69 1.59
N THR A 79 3.40 8.71 1.78
CA THR A 79 4.27 9.79 1.29
C THR A 79 4.18 9.92 -0.22
N ASP A 80 4.20 8.79 -0.92
CA ASP A 80 4.06 8.75 -2.38
C ASP A 80 2.72 9.35 -2.82
N THR A 81 1.64 8.96 -2.17
CA THR A 81 0.29 9.46 -2.49
C THR A 81 0.20 10.97 -2.27
N VAL A 82 0.73 11.47 -1.13
CA VAL A 82 0.73 12.90 -0.83
C VAL A 82 1.56 13.66 -1.86
N TRP A 83 2.72 13.13 -2.23
CA TRP A 83 3.60 13.76 -3.22
C TRP A 83 2.91 13.86 -4.59
N ILE A 84 2.26 12.77 -5.03
CA ILE A 84 1.52 12.75 -6.29
C ILE A 84 0.38 13.77 -6.26
N TRP A 85 -0.39 13.85 -5.16
CA TRP A 85 -1.45 14.84 -5.02
C TRP A 85 -0.91 16.26 -5.05
N LYS A 86 0.19 16.54 -4.34
CA LYS A 86 0.81 17.87 -4.37
C LYS A 86 1.29 18.26 -5.76
N THR A 87 1.89 17.31 -6.47
CA THR A 87 2.37 17.54 -7.84
C THR A 87 1.20 17.85 -8.76
N ARG A 88 0.10 17.10 -8.64
CA ARG A 88 -1.09 17.33 -9.45
C ARG A 88 -1.73 18.69 -9.19
N LEU A 89 -1.79 19.10 -7.94
CA LEU A 89 -2.40 20.39 -7.58
C LEU A 89 -1.62 21.60 -8.11
N LYS A 90 -0.35 21.41 -8.49
CA LYS A 90 0.49 22.48 -9.05
C LYS A 90 0.30 22.66 -10.55
N GLY A 91 -0.44 21.77 -11.22
CA GLY A 91 -0.61 21.80 -12.66
C GLY A 91 -1.95 21.27 -13.11
N ILE A 92 -2.11 21.15 -14.43
CA ILE A 92 -3.33 20.66 -15.06
C ILE A 92 -3.15 19.16 -15.36
N CYS A 93 -4.17 18.36 -15.03
CA CYS A 93 -4.20 16.93 -15.31
C CYS A 93 -4.59 16.68 -16.79
N PRO A 94 -3.96 15.75 -17.54
CA PRO A 94 -2.84 14.91 -17.12
C PRO A 94 -1.52 15.67 -17.07
N MET A 95 -0.63 15.25 -16.19
CA MET A 95 0.60 15.95 -15.92
C MET A 95 1.77 14.96 -15.92
N PRO A 96 2.92 15.28 -16.56
CA PRO A 96 4.08 14.39 -16.50
C PRO A 96 4.56 14.21 -15.08
N VAL A 97 4.95 12.96 -14.75
CA VAL A 97 5.49 12.64 -13.41
C VAL A 97 6.96 13.06 -13.38
N PRO A 98 7.39 13.86 -12.39
CA PRO A 98 8.81 14.14 -12.22
C PRO A 98 9.59 12.83 -12.05
N ARG A 99 10.80 12.78 -12.60
CA ARG A 99 11.62 11.56 -12.57
C ARG A 99 11.84 11.05 -11.15
N LYS A 100 12.10 11.95 -10.19
CA LYS A 100 12.31 11.57 -8.79
C LYS A 100 11.08 10.88 -8.21
N LEU A 101 9.90 11.42 -8.50
CA LEU A 101 8.64 10.85 -8.03
C LEU A 101 8.38 9.51 -8.70
N HIS A 102 8.63 9.40 -10.00
CA HIS A 102 8.47 8.16 -10.76
C HIS A 102 9.32 7.02 -10.15
N LEU A 103 10.57 7.32 -9.82
CA LEU A 103 11.47 6.34 -9.20
C LEU A 103 11.06 6.04 -7.74
N TYR A 104 10.61 7.06 -7.01
CA TYR A 104 10.15 6.89 -5.63
C TYR A 104 8.91 5.99 -5.58
N THR A 105 7.95 6.21 -6.48
CA THR A 105 6.74 5.39 -6.57
C THR A 105 7.09 3.92 -6.77
N ARG A 106 8.03 3.66 -7.68
CA ARG A 106 8.51 2.28 -7.93
C ARG A 106 9.12 1.67 -6.69
N ALA A 107 10.00 2.41 -6.00
CA ALA A 107 10.68 1.92 -4.81
C ALA A 107 9.70 1.68 -3.66
N ALA A 108 8.78 2.62 -3.43
CA ALA A 108 7.77 2.50 -2.36
C ALA A 108 6.86 1.30 -2.59
N TYR A 109 6.40 1.11 -3.83
CA TYR A 109 5.56 -0.02 -4.19
C TYR A 109 6.31 -1.35 -3.99
N ALA A 110 7.57 -1.43 -4.44
CA ALA A 110 8.38 -2.63 -4.26
C ALA A 110 8.54 -2.98 -2.78
N TRP A 111 8.82 -1.99 -1.94
CA TRP A 111 8.93 -2.18 -0.49
C TRP A 111 7.62 -2.67 0.10
N TRP A 112 6.50 -2.06 -0.29
CA TRP A 112 5.18 -2.44 0.17
C TRP A 112 4.84 -3.89 -0.22
N VAL A 113 5.16 -4.29 -1.45
CA VAL A 113 4.95 -5.67 -1.93
C VAL A 113 5.78 -6.65 -1.11
N LEU A 114 7.03 -6.31 -0.79
CA LEU A 114 7.87 -7.14 0.08
C LEU A 114 7.24 -7.32 1.45
N ALA A 115 6.69 -6.25 2.03
CA ALA A 115 6.00 -6.32 3.31
C ALA A 115 4.76 -7.20 3.22
N TYR A 116 4.00 -7.10 2.14
CA TYR A 116 2.83 -7.94 1.91
C TYR A 116 3.22 -9.43 1.81
N ILE A 117 4.25 -9.74 1.05
CA ILE A 117 4.74 -11.11 0.89
C ILE A 117 5.21 -11.68 2.24
N ALA A 118 5.96 -10.89 3.00
CA ALA A 118 6.42 -11.30 4.33
C ALA A 118 5.23 -11.63 5.25
N GLY A 119 4.19 -10.78 5.22
CA GLY A 119 2.97 -11.03 5.99
C GLY A 119 2.26 -12.29 5.55
N GLY A 120 2.18 -12.54 4.24
CA GLY A 120 1.57 -13.75 3.69
C GLY A 120 2.30 -15.01 4.12
N ILE A 121 3.63 -15.00 4.10
CA ILE A 121 4.45 -16.13 4.54
C ILE A 121 4.21 -16.41 6.03
N ILE A 122 4.22 -15.37 6.86
CA ILE A 122 3.96 -15.52 8.30
C ILE A 122 2.56 -16.09 8.53
N ALA A 123 1.56 -15.59 7.82
CA ALA A 123 0.19 -16.06 7.95
C ALA A 123 0.07 -17.55 7.60
N VAL A 124 0.74 -18.00 6.54
CA VAL A 124 0.73 -19.40 6.13
C VAL A 124 1.38 -20.27 7.22
N PHE A 125 2.50 -19.83 7.77
CA PHE A 125 3.15 -20.58 8.85
C PHE A 125 2.28 -20.67 10.11
N VAL A 126 1.62 -19.58 10.49
CA VAL A 126 0.75 -19.56 11.66
C VAL A 126 -0.46 -20.48 11.45
N VAL A 127 -1.12 -20.40 10.29
CA VAL A 127 -2.26 -21.25 9.95
C VAL A 127 -1.83 -22.73 9.88
N GLY A 128 -0.64 -22.99 9.34
CA GLY A 128 -0.12 -24.34 9.24
C GLY A 128 0.18 -25.00 10.60
N LYS A 129 0.34 -24.22 11.67
CA LYS A 129 0.55 -24.72 13.03
C LYS A 129 -0.75 -24.95 13.78
N GLU A 130 -1.84 -24.44 13.30
CA GLU A 130 -3.16 -24.65 13.87
C GLU A 130 -3.76 -25.96 13.34
#